data_d7c761fac75b442989f9bfecf5acea2e
#
_entry.id   d7c761fac75b442989f9bfecf5acea2e
#
_cell.length_a   1.000
_cell.length_b   1.000
_cell.length_c   1.000
_cell.angle_alpha   90.00
_cell.angle_beta   90.00
_cell.angle_gamma   90.00
#
_symmetry.space_group_name_H-M   'P 1'
#
loop_
_entity.id
_entity.type
_entity.pdbx_description
1 polymer ?
#
loop_
_entity_poly.entity_id
_entity_poly.type
_entity_poly.pdbx_seq_one_letter_code
_entity_poly.pdbx_strand_id
1 'polypeptide(L)'
;KVDKSLDSLNKEIDHFVQHVKDTKKNMLNAGHEISWNYEKKFLPKSFIEKQIIRVNDNVALLNHRDVLRLFGYTKGHYQRAVWRIDKFHEMVWFPKLYSNSDWVNRYDQETNTILQFRKDLKPHPIPPKDEHDRIVFAHQKNIFGQTVYKFYGIFTADHVKTDSVRHYFKRINTTIDLTKYF
;
A
#
# COMPACT_ATOMS: atom_id res chain seq x y z
N LYS A 1 -50.52 16.39 -30.70
CA LYS A 1 -49.24 17.07 -30.42
C LYS A 1 -48.53 16.54 -29.17
N VAL A 2 -49.27 16.10 -28.15
CA VAL A 2 -48.68 15.58 -26.87
C VAL A 2 -48.01 14.23 -27.11
N ASP A 3 -48.61 13.31 -27.89
CA ASP A 3 -48.05 11.98 -28.14
C ASP A 3 -46.70 11.99 -28.86
N LYS A 4 -46.49 12.87 -29.86
CA LYS A 4 -45.20 13.02 -30.54
C LYS A 4 -44.10 13.55 -29.60
N SER A 5 -44.44 14.33 -28.61
CA SER A 5 -43.51 14.82 -27.59
C SER A 5 -43.07 13.74 -26.60
N LEU A 6 -44.00 12.87 -26.23
CA LEU A 6 -43.72 11.72 -25.35
C LEU A 6 -42.83 10.67 -26.03
N ASP A 7 -43.10 10.36 -27.31
CA ASP A 7 -42.27 9.43 -28.06
C ASP A 7 -40.85 9.95 -28.29
N SER A 8 -40.71 11.24 -28.52
CA SER A 8 -39.37 11.88 -28.62
C SER A 8 -38.62 11.79 -27.30
N LEU A 9 -39.28 12.10 -26.21
CA LEU A 9 -38.67 12.02 -24.86
C LEU A 9 -38.28 10.60 -24.48
N ASN A 10 -39.12 9.61 -24.77
CA ASN A 10 -38.79 8.21 -24.54
C ASN A 10 -37.55 7.76 -25.31
N LYS A 11 -37.42 8.17 -26.58
CA LYS A 11 -36.22 7.87 -27.38
C LYS A 11 -34.96 8.50 -26.80
N GLU A 12 -35.05 9.72 -26.30
CA GLU A 12 -33.90 10.40 -25.64
C GLU A 12 -33.50 9.68 -24.35
N ILE A 13 -34.47 9.25 -23.56
CA ILE A 13 -34.24 8.45 -22.33
C ILE A 13 -33.58 7.13 -22.68
N ASP A 14 -34.06 6.41 -23.66
CA ASP A 14 -33.47 5.13 -24.09
C ASP A 14 -32.03 5.30 -24.59
N HIS A 15 -31.77 6.37 -25.36
CA HIS A 15 -30.42 6.70 -25.80
C HIS A 15 -29.50 7.02 -24.63
N PHE A 16 -29.98 7.79 -23.65
CA PHE A 16 -29.21 8.11 -22.45
C PHE A 16 -28.90 6.86 -21.62
N VAL A 17 -29.91 5.99 -21.41
CA VAL A 17 -29.74 4.73 -20.68
C VAL A 17 -28.71 3.83 -21.35
N GLN A 18 -28.75 3.75 -22.69
CA GLN A 18 -27.78 2.95 -23.45
C GLN A 18 -26.36 3.54 -23.33
N HIS A 19 -26.20 4.86 -23.42
CA HIS A 19 -24.93 5.53 -23.24
C HIS A 19 -24.32 5.29 -21.85
N VAL A 20 -25.14 5.33 -20.80
CA VAL A 20 -24.70 5.00 -19.43
C VAL A 20 -24.25 3.55 -19.31
N LYS A 21 -24.97 2.61 -19.93
CA LYS A 21 -24.59 1.18 -19.94
C LYS A 21 -23.25 0.97 -20.65
N ASP A 22 -23.05 1.59 -21.80
CA ASP A 22 -21.81 1.46 -22.59
C ASP A 22 -20.63 2.11 -21.88
N THR A 23 -20.84 3.28 -21.28
CA THR A 23 -19.82 3.95 -20.45
C THR A 23 -19.41 3.07 -19.25
N LYS A 24 -20.41 2.50 -18.54
CA LYS A 24 -20.13 1.58 -17.43
C LYS A 24 -19.34 0.35 -17.88
N LYS A 25 -19.71 -0.25 -19.03
CA LYS A 25 -18.99 -1.39 -19.62
C LYS A 25 -17.57 -1.03 -20.00
N ASN A 26 -17.34 0.13 -20.62
CA ASN A 26 -16.01 0.62 -20.99
C ASN A 26 -15.15 0.89 -19.76
N MET A 27 -15.71 1.50 -18.72
CA MET A 27 -15.01 1.71 -17.45
C MET A 27 -14.64 0.38 -16.75
N LEU A 28 -15.53 -0.61 -16.78
CA LEU A 28 -15.26 -1.95 -16.24
C LEU A 28 -14.16 -2.65 -17.02
N ASN A 29 -14.19 -2.58 -18.36
CA ASN A 29 -13.16 -3.18 -19.22
C ASN A 29 -11.80 -2.50 -19.00
N ALA A 30 -11.77 -1.17 -18.96
CA ALA A 30 -10.55 -0.41 -18.65
C ALA A 30 -10.02 -0.75 -17.25
N GLY A 31 -10.91 -0.89 -16.27
CA GLY A 31 -10.58 -1.35 -14.94
C GLY A 31 -9.99 -2.76 -14.92
N HIS A 32 -10.53 -3.67 -15.70
CA HIS A 32 -10.01 -5.03 -15.88
C HIS A 32 -8.63 -5.05 -16.55
N GLU A 33 -8.42 -4.26 -17.59
CA GLU A 33 -7.10 -4.16 -18.25
C GLU A 33 -6.04 -3.56 -17.33
N ILE A 34 -6.39 -2.51 -16.59
CA ILE A 34 -5.48 -1.89 -15.63
C ILE A 34 -5.18 -2.86 -14.47
N SER A 35 -6.20 -3.56 -13.95
CA SER A 35 -6.02 -4.57 -12.90
C SER A 35 -5.15 -5.73 -13.39
N TRP A 36 -5.41 -6.23 -14.60
CA TRP A 36 -4.62 -7.31 -15.21
C TRP A 36 -3.16 -6.92 -15.45
N ASN A 37 -2.92 -5.71 -15.98
CA ASN A 37 -1.57 -5.19 -16.17
C ASN A 37 -0.86 -4.92 -14.84
N TYR A 38 -1.62 -4.47 -13.83
CA TYR A 38 -1.13 -4.27 -12.48
C TYR A 38 -0.73 -5.59 -11.84
N GLU A 39 -1.55 -6.63 -11.92
CA GLU A 39 -1.26 -7.96 -11.40
C GLU A 39 -0.03 -8.58 -12.07
N LYS A 40 0.09 -8.46 -13.39
CA LYS A 40 1.28 -8.92 -14.13
C LYS A 40 2.55 -8.15 -13.76
N LYS A 41 2.44 -6.84 -13.59
CA LYS A 41 3.58 -5.96 -13.29
C LYS A 41 4.07 -6.11 -11.86
N PHE A 42 3.18 -6.42 -10.92
CA PHE A 42 3.47 -6.43 -9.49
C PHE A 42 3.36 -7.82 -8.85
N LEU A 43 3.59 -8.87 -9.59
CA LEU A 43 3.77 -10.21 -9.01
C LEU A 43 5.09 -10.30 -8.26
N PRO A 44 5.13 -10.93 -7.07
CA PRO A 44 6.38 -11.10 -6.31
C PRO A 44 7.52 -11.68 -7.14
N LYS A 45 7.24 -12.68 -8.00
CA LYS A 45 8.21 -13.30 -8.87
C LYS A 45 8.94 -12.31 -9.77
N SER A 46 8.23 -11.36 -10.38
CA SER A 46 8.83 -10.37 -11.27
C SER A 46 9.79 -9.42 -10.56
N PHE A 47 9.59 -9.15 -9.26
CA PHE A 47 10.50 -8.35 -8.44
C PHE A 47 11.70 -9.16 -7.96
N ILE A 48 11.48 -10.43 -7.59
CA ILE A 48 12.57 -11.35 -7.23
C ILE A 48 13.52 -11.52 -8.42
N GLU A 49 13.00 -11.65 -9.63
CA GLU A 49 13.80 -11.73 -10.87
C GLU A 49 14.58 -10.43 -11.14
N LYS A 50 14.02 -9.27 -10.83
CA LYS A 50 14.70 -7.97 -10.94
C LYS A 50 15.72 -7.71 -9.84
N GLN A 51 15.61 -8.43 -8.73
CA GLN A 51 16.47 -8.36 -7.55
C GLN A 51 16.47 -7.02 -6.81
N ILE A 52 16.03 -5.93 -7.41
CA ILE A 52 16.07 -4.58 -6.83
C ILE A 52 14.67 -3.96 -6.93
N ILE A 53 14.22 -3.35 -5.82
CA ILE A 53 13.02 -2.53 -5.76
C ILE A 53 13.41 -1.11 -5.36
N ARG A 54 12.85 -0.10 -6.05
CA ARG A 54 13.03 1.32 -5.74
C ARG A 54 11.69 1.98 -5.43
N VAL A 55 11.70 3.01 -4.60
CA VAL A 55 10.50 3.81 -4.29
C VAL A 55 9.90 4.39 -5.58
N ASN A 56 10.75 4.86 -6.50
CA ASN A 56 10.33 5.44 -7.78
C ASN A 56 9.70 4.43 -8.75
N ASP A 57 9.89 3.13 -8.52
CA ASP A 57 9.23 2.09 -9.31
C ASP A 57 7.72 1.99 -8.98
N ASN A 58 7.26 2.71 -7.97
CA ASN A 58 5.87 2.70 -7.47
C ASN A 58 5.33 1.31 -7.17
N VAL A 59 6.19 0.44 -6.65
CA VAL A 59 5.86 -0.96 -6.35
C VAL A 59 4.74 -1.04 -5.33
N ALA A 60 3.67 -1.73 -5.67
CA ALA A 60 2.56 -1.99 -4.78
C ALA A 60 2.02 -3.42 -5.00
N LEU A 61 1.84 -4.16 -3.94
CA LEU A 61 1.37 -5.54 -3.94
C LEU A 61 -0.02 -5.64 -3.29
N LEU A 62 -0.77 -6.70 -3.58
CA LEU A 62 -2.18 -6.79 -3.19
C LEU A 62 -2.41 -7.30 -1.77
N ASN A 63 -1.45 -8.00 -1.18
CA ASN A 63 -1.59 -8.56 0.17
C ASN A 63 -0.25 -8.71 0.89
N HIS A 64 -0.30 -8.86 2.22
CA HIS A 64 0.88 -9.07 3.07
C HIS A 64 1.74 -10.24 2.62
N ARG A 65 1.13 -11.37 2.29
CA ARG A 65 1.85 -12.58 1.88
C ARG A 65 2.70 -12.34 0.63
N ASP A 66 2.18 -11.61 -0.35
CA ASP A 66 2.92 -11.33 -1.58
C ASP A 66 4.10 -10.37 -1.31
N VAL A 67 3.94 -9.41 -0.40
CA VAL A 67 5.08 -8.62 0.07
C VAL A 67 6.12 -9.51 0.76
N LEU A 68 5.71 -10.37 1.67
CA LEU A 68 6.63 -11.20 2.45
C LEU A 68 7.35 -12.26 1.58
N ARG A 69 6.76 -12.68 0.47
CA ARG A 69 7.43 -13.55 -0.52
C ARG A 69 8.68 -12.91 -1.11
N LEU A 70 8.75 -11.57 -1.17
CA LEU A 70 9.96 -10.85 -1.58
C LEU A 70 11.14 -11.07 -0.62
N PHE A 71 10.86 -11.57 0.56
CA PHE A 71 11.82 -11.78 1.67
C PHE A 71 11.94 -13.26 2.06
N GLY A 72 11.56 -14.18 1.16
CA GLY A 72 11.68 -15.61 1.40
C GLY A 72 10.57 -16.23 2.25
N TYR A 73 9.47 -15.53 2.52
CA TYR A 73 8.34 -16.11 3.25
C TYR A 73 7.58 -17.11 2.39
N THR A 74 7.50 -18.35 2.83
CA THR A 74 6.87 -19.47 2.09
C THR A 74 5.57 -19.98 2.70
N LYS A 75 5.20 -19.47 3.91
CA LYS A 75 4.01 -19.90 4.63
C LYS A 75 2.73 -19.28 4.05
N GLY A 76 1.58 -19.65 4.59
CA GLY A 76 0.27 -19.22 4.13
C GLY A 76 -0.08 -17.77 4.50
N HIS A 77 -1.29 -17.60 4.97
CA HIS A 77 -1.86 -16.29 5.29
C HIS A 77 -1.08 -15.54 6.39
N TYR A 78 -0.95 -14.22 6.23
CA TYR A 78 -0.27 -13.34 7.20
C TYR A 78 -1.04 -12.02 7.35
N GLN A 79 -1.35 -11.64 8.60
CA GLN A 79 -2.15 -10.42 8.88
C GLN A 79 -1.56 -9.53 9.99
N ARG A 80 -0.33 -9.77 10.43
CA ARG A 80 0.29 -8.93 11.45
C ARG A 80 0.84 -7.65 10.82
N ALA A 81 0.93 -6.58 11.62
CA ALA A 81 1.46 -5.30 11.19
C ALA A 81 2.97 -5.31 10.89
N VAL A 82 3.70 -6.25 11.46
CA VAL A 82 5.15 -6.40 11.28
C VAL A 82 5.54 -7.87 11.11
N TRP A 83 6.60 -8.09 10.32
CA TRP A 83 7.29 -9.38 10.20
C TRP A 83 8.79 -9.17 10.31
N ARG A 84 9.44 -9.80 11.31
CA ARG A 84 10.87 -9.63 11.59
C ARG A 84 11.73 -10.50 10.70
N ILE A 85 12.87 -9.95 10.31
CA ILE A 85 13.95 -10.64 9.59
C ILE A 85 15.20 -10.54 10.48
N ASP A 86 15.20 -11.28 11.58
CA ASP A 86 16.18 -11.15 12.66
C ASP A 86 17.63 -11.28 12.19
N LYS A 87 17.88 -12.12 11.18
CA LYS A 87 19.21 -12.29 10.56
C LYS A 87 19.84 -10.97 10.08
N PHE A 88 19.02 -9.98 9.70
CA PHE A 88 19.48 -8.71 9.13
C PHE A 88 19.14 -7.50 10.01
N HIS A 89 18.61 -7.70 11.21
CA HIS A 89 18.07 -6.62 12.04
C HIS A 89 17.07 -5.74 11.30
N GLU A 90 16.23 -6.36 10.49
CA GLU A 90 15.21 -5.69 9.69
C GLU A 90 13.82 -6.26 10.00
N MET A 91 12.80 -5.46 9.71
CA MET A 91 11.42 -5.93 9.72
C MET A 91 10.64 -5.36 8.55
N VAL A 92 9.74 -6.15 7.98
CA VAL A 92 8.72 -5.63 7.07
C VAL A 92 7.60 -5.05 7.90
N TRP A 93 7.28 -3.78 7.67
CA TRP A 93 6.25 -3.04 8.39
C TRP A 93 5.14 -2.59 7.45
N PHE A 94 3.88 -2.78 7.88
CA PHE A 94 2.68 -2.49 7.12
C PHE A 94 1.85 -1.37 7.77
N PRO A 95 2.34 -0.13 7.85
CA PRO A 95 1.59 0.97 8.44
C PRO A 95 0.40 1.35 7.58
N LYS A 96 -0.73 1.69 8.22
CA LYS A 96 -1.85 2.33 7.56
C LYS A 96 -1.66 3.83 7.63
N LEU A 97 -1.41 4.47 6.49
CA LEU A 97 -1.18 5.92 6.40
C LEU A 97 -2.49 6.72 6.31
N TYR A 98 -3.59 6.15 6.77
CA TYR A 98 -4.90 6.79 6.87
C TYR A 98 -5.49 6.51 8.26
N SER A 99 -6.46 7.34 8.66
CA SER A 99 -7.09 7.19 9.98
C SER A 99 -7.72 5.81 10.13
N ASN A 100 -7.25 5.04 11.10
CA ASN A 100 -7.73 3.69 11.35
C ASN A 100 -7.45 3.30 12.82
N SER A 101 -8.40 2.57 13.44
CA SER A 101 -8.28 1.99 14.78
C SER A 101 -7.53 2.86 15.81
N ASP A 102 -6.74 2.24 16.69
CA ASP A 102 -6.08 2.90 17.82
C ASP A 102 -4.76 3.60 17.44
N TRP A 103 -4.20 3.28 16.28
CA TRP A 103 -2.92 3.79 15.83
C TRP A 103 -3.08 4.87 14.75
N VAL A 104 -2.25 5.90 14.83
CA VAL A 104 -2.08 6.93 13.81
C VAL A 104 -0.68 6.80 13.23
N ASN A 105 -0.59 6.67 11.91
CA ASN A 105 0.66 6.76 11.17
C ASN A 105 0.51 7.90 10.16
N ARG A 106 1.43 8.85 10.17
CA ARG A 106 1.48 9.99 9.24
C ARG A 106 2.81 9.99 8.53
N TYR A 107 2.78 9.99 7.21
CA TYR A 107 3.98 10.18 6.40
C TYR A 107 4.10 11.65 6.02
N ASP A 108 5.23 12.23 6.36
CA ASP A 108 5.65 13.55 5.92
C ASP A 108 6.57 13.39 4.71
N GLN A 109 6.13 13.90 3.57
CA GLN A 109 6.85 13.79 2.31
C GLN A 109 8.06 14.73 2.23
N GLU A 110 8.02 15.88 2.91
CA GLU A 110 9.10 16.86 2.89
C GLU A 110 10.32 16.34 3.68
N THR A 111 10.06 15.80 4.86
CA THR A 111 11.11 15.27 5.73
C THR A 111 11.41 13.79 5.53
N ASN A 112 10.60 13.10 4.71
CA ASN A 112 10.65 11.66 4.54
C ASN A 112 10.57 10.88 5.86
N THR A 113 9.66 11.29 6.74
CA THR A 113 9.51 10.75 8.09
C THR A 113 8.12 10.14 8.27
N ILE A 114 8.03 9.02 8.96
CA ILE A 114 6.76 8.46 9.43
C ILE A 114 6.66 8.73 10.93
N LEU A 115 5.59 9.44 11.34
CA LEU A 115 5.20 9.61 12.73
C LEU A 115 4.17 8.55 13.09
N GLN A 116 4.42 7.80 14.17
CA GLN A 116 3.49 6.82 14.73
C GLN A 116 3.16 7.15 16.17
N PHE A 117 1.88 7.10 16.54
CA PHE A 117 1.41 7.23 17.93
C PHE A 117 0.04 6.57 18.11
N ARG A 118 -0.33 6.33 19.37
CA ARG A 118 -1.68 5.87 19.72
C ARG A 118 -2.63 7.07 19.85
N LYS A 119 -3.88 6.92 19.44
CA LYS A 119 -4.91 7.98 19.58
C LYS A 119 -5.16 8.38 21.03
N ASP A 120 -5.06 7.44 21.96
CA ASP A 120 -5.22 7.69 23.39
C ASP A 120 -3.97 8.30 24.04
N LEU A 121 -2.91 8.54 23.27
CA LEU A 121 -1.63 9.11 23.68
C LEU A 121 -0.96 8.38 24.85
N LYS A 122 -1.31 7.13 25.10
CA LYS A 122 -0.63 6.32 26.11
C LYS A 122 0.79 5.99 25.70
N PRO A 123 1.73 5.99 26.65
CA PRO A 123 3.10 5.55 26.41
C PRO A 123 3.15 4.12 25.84
N HIS A 124 3.99 3.94 24.84
CA HIS A 124 4.23 2.64 24.21
C HIS A 124 5.68 2.60 23.66
N PRO A 125 6.68 2.54 24.54
CA PRO A 125 8.07 2.56 24.11
C PRO A 125 8.35 1.43 23.12
N ILE A 126 9.27 1.66 22.17
CA ILE A 126 9.73 0.62 21.25
C ILE A 126 10.55 -0.38 22.08
N PRO A 127 10.14 -1.65 22.18
CA PRO A 127 10.96 -2.63 22.88
C PRO A 127 12.29 -2.83 22.14
N PRO A 128 13.42 -3.07 22.85
CA PRO A 128 14.73 -3.30 22.21
C PRO A 128 14.71 -4.37 21.12
N LYS A 129 13.92 -5.42 21.29
CA LYS A 129 13.71 -6.46 20.26
C LYS A 129 13.02 -5.98 18.99
N ASP A 130 12.46 -4.78 18.98
CA ASP A 130 11.77 -4.15 17.84
C ASP A 130 12.56 -2.96 17.29
N GLU A 131 13.80 -2.74 17.76
CA GLU A 131 14.76 -1.79 17.21
C GLU A 131 15.42 -2.33 15.94
N HIS A 132 14.59 -2.52 14.92
CA HIS A 132 14.99 -3.01 13.61
C HIS A 132 14.73 -1.91 12.58
N ASP A 133 15.53 -1.88 11.53
CA ASP A 133 15.21 -1.08 10.36
C ASP A 133 13.90 -1.60 9.73
N ARG A 134 13.05 -0.67 9.31
CA ARG A 134 11.69 -0.97 8.81
C ARG A 134 11.62 -0.86 7.31
N ILE A 135 11.46 -1.98 6.63
CA ILE A 135 11.12 -2.04 5.22
C ILE A 135 9.62 -1.75 5.12
N VAL A 136 9.27 -0.55 4.66
CA VAL A 136 7.89 -0.06 4.73
C VAL A 136 7.12 -0.39 3.47
N PHE A 137 6.05 -1.19 3.63
CA PHE A 137 5.00 -1.40 2.65
C PHE A 137 3.68 -0.87 3.21
N ALA A 138 3.40 0.40 2.98
CA ALA A 138 2.25 1.07 3.58
C ALA A 138 0.94 0.71 2.88
N HIS A 139 -0.13 0.58 3.68
CA HIS A 139 -1.49 0.44 3.17
C HIS A 139 -1.92 1.71 2.46
N GLN A 140 -2.38 1.56 1.23
CA GLN A 140 -3.02 2.61 0.44
C GLN A 140 -4.28 2.07 -0.24
N LYS A 141 -5.13 2.99 -0.69
CA LYS A 141 -6.19 2.69 -1.64
C LYS A 141 -5.70 3.03 -3.04
N ASN A 142 -5.84 2.09 -3.97
CA ASN A 142 -5.63 2.40 -5.38
C ASN A 142 -6.85 3.16 -5.94
N ILE A 143 -6.80 3.55 -7.22
CA ILE A 143 -7.88 4.28 -7.90
C ILE A 143 -9.21 3.50 -7.94
N PHE A 144 -9.19 2.19 -7.73
CA PHE A 144 -10.38 1.33 -7.67
C PHE A 144 -10.88 1.09 -6.23
N GLY A 145 -10.30 1.76 -5.23
CA GLY A 145 -10.64 1.58 -3.82
C GLY A 145 -10.11 0.29 -3.18
N GLN A 146 -9.32 -0.52 -3.91
CA GLN A 146 -8.70 -1.72 -3.37
C GLN A 146 -7.53 -1.37 -2.46
N THR A 147 -7.34 -2.14 -1.40
CA THR A 147 -6.16 -1.98 -0.54
C THR A 147 -4.94 -2.57 -1.25
N VAL A 148 -3.89 -1.77 -1.32
CA VAL A 148 -2.57 -2.15 -1.83
C VAL A 148 -1.48 -1.81 -0.81
N TYR A 149 -0.34 -2.47 -0.93
CA TYR A 149 0.82 -2.32 -0.06
C TYR A 149 1.95 -1.70 -0.89
N LYS A 150 2.08 -0.38 -0.82
CA LYS A 150 3.08 0.37 -1.59
C LYS A 150 4.40 0.46 -0.86
N PHE A 151 5.51 0.25 -1.56
CA PHE A 151 6.85 0.40 -1.03
C PHE A 151 7.21 1.88 -0.83
N TYR A 152 7.63 2.23 0.37
CA TYR A 152 8.02 3.58 0.78
C TYR A 152 9.51 3.74 1.06
N GLY A 153 10.27 2.65 1.08
CA GLY A 153 11.69 2.63 1.40
C GLY A 153 12.01 1.92 2.71
N ILE A 154 13.23 2.11 3.17
CA ILE A 154 13.72 1.59 4.46
C ILE A 154 13.82 2.76 5.44
N PHE A 155 13.30 2.57 6.64
CA PHE A 155 13.23 3.57 7.70
C PHE A 155 13.89 3.05 8.97
N THR A 156 14.52 3.94 9.70
CA THR A 156 15.05 3.67 11.05
C THR A 156 14.41 4.58 12.09
N ALA A 157 14.44 4.19 13.35
CA ALA A 157 13.92 5.03 14.43
C ALA A 157 14.80 6.28 14.60
N ASP A 158 14.19 7.45 14.64
CA ASP A 158 14.85 8.71 14.99
C ASP A 158 14.79 8.89 16.52
N HIS A 159 15.80 8.38 17.22
CA HIS A 159 15.86 8.40 18.69
C HIS A 159 15.94 9.82 19.28
N VAL A 160 16.35 10.81 18.49
CA VAL A 160 16.41 12.22 18.95
C VAL A 160 15.01 12.81 19.04
N LYS A 161 14.12 12.45 18.11
CA LYS A 161 12.75 12.95 18.04
C LYS A 161 11.74 12.04 18.74
N THR A 162 12.05 10.75 18.87
CA THR A 162 11.17 9.73 19.47
C THR A 162 11.11 9.89 20.97
N ASP A 163 9.89 9.92 21.50
CA ASP A 163 9.60 9.86 22.95
C ASP A 163 8.77 8.59 23.27
N SER A 164 8.29 8.46 24.49
CA SER A 164 7.50 7.30 24.92
C SER A 164 6.11 7.22 24.28
N VAL A 165 5.64 8.31 23.68
CA VAL A 165 4.29 8.44 23.10
C VAL A 165 4.34 8.51 21.57
N ARG A 166 5.32 9.25 21.01
CA ARG A 166 5.47 9.52 19.59
C ARG A 166 6.74 8.92 19.06
N HIS A 167 6.62 8.06 18.07
CA HIS A 167 7.76 7.43 17.41
C HIS A 167 7.94 8.04 16.01
N TYR A 168 9.14 8.50 15.75
CA TYR A 168 9.53 9.04 14.45
C TYR A 168 10.47 8.05 13.76
N PHE A 169 10.18 7.75 12.50
CA PHE A 169 10.99 6.87 11.67
C PHE A 169 11.44 7.64 10.45
N LYS A 170 12.74 7.85 10.31
CA LYS A 170 13.34 8.57 9.18
C LYS A 170 13.72 7.60 8.07
N ARG A 171 13.40 7.92 6.83
CA ARG A 171 13.82 7.12 5.68
C ARG A 171 15.34 7.21 5.50
N ILE A 172 15.99 6.06 5.47
CA ILE A 172 17.44 5.92 5.29
C ILE A 172 17.82 5.38 3.91
N ASN A 173 16.87 4.67 3.23
CA ASN A 173 17.11 4.15 1.90
C ASN A 173 15.82 4.12 1.06
N THR A 174 15.96 4.41 -0.23
CA THR A 174 14.89 4.35 -1.24
C THR A 174 14.94 3.09 -2.09
N THR A 175 15.93 2.24 -1.86
CA THR A 175 16.19 1.03 -2.65
C THR A 175 16.37 -0.15 -1.72
N ILE A 176 15.90 -1.31 -2.13
CA ILE A 176 16.16 -2.59 -1.47
C ILE A 176 16.69 -3.59 -2.48
N ASP A 177 17.76 -4.27 -2.11
CA ASP A 177 18.31 -5.43 -2.82
C ASP A 177 17.69 -6.70 -2.22
N LEU A 178 16.97 -7.44 -3.04
CA LEU A 178 16.28 -8.66 -2.63
C LEU A 178 17.20 -9.90 -2.58
N THR A 179 18.37 -9.83 -3.21
CA THR A 179 19.28 -11.00 -3.30
C THR A 179 19.74 -11.49 -1.93
N LYS A 180 19.83 -10.58 -0.95
CA LYS A 180 20.27 -10.93 0.41
C LYS A 180 19.28 -11.79 1.20
N TYR A 181 18.03 -11.96 0.72
CA TYR A 181 16.98 -12.71 1.44
C TYR A 181 16.82 -14.15 0.95
N PHE A 182 17.55 -14.54 -0.10
CA PHE A 182 17.49 -15.86 -0.74
C PHE A 182 18.81 -16.63 -0.68
#